data_973bf110e84bc476cca8d6c23a3ec3ad
#
_entry.id   973bf110e84bc476cca8d6c23a3ec3ad
#
_cell.length_a   1.000
_cell.length_b   1.000
_cell.length_c   1.000
_cell.angle_alpha   90.00
_cell.angle_beta   90.00
_cell.angle_gamma   90.00
#
_symmetry.space_group_name_H-M   'P 1'
#
loop_
_entity.id
_entity.type
_entity.pdbx_description
1 polymer ?
#
loop_
_entity_poly.entity_id
_entity_poly.type
_entity_poly.pdbx_seq_one_letter_code
_entity_poly.pdbx_strand_id
1 'polypeptide(L)'
;MTDEDKVLTDYRGLLTRTEQESQAQFDKTILALSGGGLGLSFTFIKDIVGTEDIVHGGFLLAAWIGWAISSTAVLVSFFTSQLAQRKAIKQLDRGRLGMERPCGFYDLITAFLNLCGLVLFVFGLVMMICFLNFNLKIK
;
A
#
# COMPACT_ATOMS: atom_id res chain seq x y z
N MET A 1 28.96 -12.96 -25.67
CA MET A 1 27.70 -13.15 -24.92
C MET A 1 27.17 -14.49 -25.40
N THR A 2 27.22 -15.47 -24.55
CA THR A 2 26.76 -16.84 -24.84
C THR A 2 25.22 -16.86 -24.86
N ASP A 3 24.64 -17.88 -25.54
CA ASP A 3 23.15 -17.98 -25.54
C ASP A 3 22.58 -18.16 -24.13
N GLU A 4 23.33 -18.78 -23.22
CA GLU A 4 22.98 -18.86 -21.80
C GLU A 4 22.92 -17.48 -21.12
N ASP A 5 23.84 -16.56 -21.44
CA ASP A 5 23.83 -15.20 -20.88
C ASP A 5 22.60 -14.43 -21.32
N LYS A 6 22.13 -14.63 -22.54
CA LYS A 6 20.90 -14.02 -23.05
C LYS A 6 19.63 -14.54 -22.31
N VAL A 7 19.54 -15.87 -22.17
CA VAL A 7 18.43 -16.52 -21.48
C VAL A 7 18.34 -16.05 -20.02
N LEU A 8 19.48 -15.97 -19.32
CA LEU A 8 19.53 -15.47 -17.95
C LEU A 8 19.12 -13.99 -17.84
N THR A 9 19.52 -13.17 -18.81
CA THR A 9 19.18 -11.74 -18.86
C THR A 9 17.69 -11.54 -19.11
N ASP A 10 17.11 -12.30 -20.05
CA ASP A 10 15.70 -12.26 -20.38
C ASP A 10 14.84 -12.76 -19.20
N TYR A 11 15.27 -13.84 -18.53
CA TYR A 11 14.59 -14.36 -17.36
C TYR A 11 14.61 -13.38 -16.19
N ARG A 12 15.75 -12.71 -15.94
CA ARG A 12 15.84 -11.63 -14.95
C ARG A 12 14.91 -10.46 -15.29
N GLY A 13 14.86 -10.06 -16.55
CA GLY A 13 13.98 -9.01 -17.04
C GLY A 13 12.50 -9.36 -16.79
N LEU A 14 12.12 -10.60 -17.07
CA LEU A 14 10.76 -11.11 -16.81
C LEU A 14 10.42 -11.09 -15.31
N LEU A 15 11.30 -11.60 -14.45
CA LEU A 15 11.08 -11.60 -13.00
C LEU A 15 10.92 -10.19 -12.44
N THR A 16 11.79 -9.26 -12.85
CA THR A 16 11.72 -7.85 -12.40
C THR A 16 10.40 -7.19 -12.83
N ARG A 17 9.96 -7.47 -14.06
CA ARG A 17 8.69 -6.96 -14.58
C ARG A 17 7.49 -7.51 -13.81
N THR A 18 7.48 -8.82 -13.57
CA THR A 18 6.40 -9.48 -12.81
C THR A 18 6.33 -8.96 -11.37
N GLU A 19 7.49 -8.73 -10.74
CA GLU A 19 7.56 -8.15 -9.40
C GLU A 19 6.98 -6.73 -9.36
N GLN A 20 7.33 -5.89 -10.34
CA GLN A 20 6.80 -4.53 -10.46
C GLN A 20 5.28 -4.51 -10.70
N GLU A 21 4.78 -5.40 -11.55
CA GLU A 21 3.34 -5.54 -11.81
C GLU A 21 2.60 -6.00 -10.56
N SER A 22 3.15 -6.95 -9.80
CA SER A 22 2.58 -7.43 -8.54
C SER A 22 2.54 -6.34 -7.47
N GLN A 23 3.61 -5.55 -7.32
CA GLN A 23 3.65 -4.42 -6.41
C GLN A 23 2.61 -3.36 -6.78
N ALA A 24 2.52 -2.98 -8.05
CA ALA A 24 1.53 -2.01 -8.51
C ALA A 24 0.09 -2.48 -8.27
N GLN A 25 -0.17 -3.77 -8.39
CA GLN A 25 -1.48 -4.36 -8.12
C GLN A 25 -1.78 -4.39 -6.62
N PHE A 26 -0.80 -4.71 -5.78
CA PHE A 26 -0.91 -4.65 -4.33
C PHE A 26 -1.26 -3.23 -3.87
N ASP A 27 -0.53 -2.22 -4.33
CA ASP A 27 -0.76 -0.81 -3.99
C ASP A 27 -2.17 -0.35 -4.37
N LYS A 28 -2.64 -0.69 -5.57
CA LYS A 28 -4.01 -0.41 -6.02
C LYS A 28 -5.05 -1.09 -5.13
N THR A 29 -4.81 -2.33 -4.73
CA THR A 29 -5.73 -3.10 -3.89
C THR A 29 -5.84 -2.49 -2.50
N ILE A 30 -4.72 -2.17 -1.85
CA ILE A 30 -4.72 -1.52 -0.53
C ILE A 30 -5.41 -0.15 -0.59
N LEU A 31 -5.12 0.65 -1.62
CA LEU A 31 -5.74 1.96 -1.80
C LEU A 31 -7.26 1.85 -2.00
N ALA A 32 -7.70 0.91 -2.84
CA ALA A 32 -9.13 0.67 -3.09
C ALA A 32 -9.85 0.15 -1.82
N LEU A 33 -9.24 -0.77 -1.08
CA LEU A 33 -9.81 -1.32 0.15
C LEU A 33 -9.84 -0.28 1.27
N SER A 34 -8.77 0.48 1.47
CA SER A 34 -8.73 1.53 2.50
C SER A 34 -9.69 2.67 2.18
N GLY A 35 -9.68 3.17 0.94
CA GLY A 35 -10.60 4.21 0.49
C GLY A 35 -12.06 3.75 0.46
N GLY A 36 -12.29 2.51 0.02
CA GLY A 36 -13.60 1.87 0.04
C GLY A 36 -14.12 1.69 1.47
N GLY A 37 -13.28 1.21 2.38
CA GLY A 37 -13.60 1.06 3.80
C GLY A 37 -13.98 2.39 4.45
N LEU A 38 -13.23 3.46 4.19
CA LEU A 38 -13.57 4.81 4.63
C LEU A 38 -14.91 5.27 4.05
N GLY A 39 -15.10 5.15 2.73
CA GLY A 39 -16.32 5.58 2.05
C GLY A 39 -17.56 4.85 2.56
N LEU A 40 -17.49 3.54 2.69
CA LEU A 40 -18.58 2.71 3.22
C LEU A 40 -18.88 3.07 4.68
N SER A 41 -17.86 3.23 5.53
CA SER A 41 -18.08 3.56 6.93
C SER A 41 -18.74 4.93 7.12
N PHE A 42 -18.42 5.93 6.31
CA PHE A 42 -19.12 7.22 6.30
C PHE A 42 -20.57 7.11 5.88
N THR A 43 -20.87 6.25 4.89
CA THR A 43 -22.23 6.07 4.38
C THR A 43 -23.12 5.36 5.40
N PHE A 44 -22.59 4.29 6.00
CA PHE A 44 -23.39 3.43 6.89
C PHE A 44 -23.36 3.81 8.37
N ILE A 45 -22.56 4.82 8.77
CA ILE A 45 -22.41 5.17 10.18
C ILE A 45 -23.76 5.52 10.83
N LYS A 46 -24.63 6.24 10.12
CA LYS A 46 -25.96 6.62 10.60
C LYS A 46 -26.88 5.41 10.77
N ASP A 47 -26.75 4.43 9.87
CA ASP A 47 -27.59 3.23 9.87
C ASP A 47 -27.13 2.22 10.92
N ILE A 48 -25.81 2.16 11.18
CA ILE A 48 -25.20 1.23 12.15
C ILE A 48 -25.41 1.75 13.58
N VAL A 49 -25.17 3.05 13.80
CA VAL A 49 -25.20 3.66 15.13
C VAL A 49 -26.61 4.17 15.48
N GLY A 50 -27.38 4.56 14.47
CA GLY A 50 -28.71 5.14 14.66
C GLY A 50 -28.65 6.52 15.31
N THR A 51 -29.70 6.85 16.12
CA THR A 51 -29.79 8.08 16.89
C THR A 51 -29.38 7.91 18.36
N GLU A 52 -28.92 6.72 18.74
CA GLU A 52 -28.47 6.41 20.08
C GLU A 52 -27.01 6.85 20.32
N ASP A 53 -26.61 6.96 21.58
CA ASP A 53 -25.25 7.38 21.93
C ASP A 53 -24.22 6.39 21.43
N ILE A 54 -23.22 6.90 20.72
CA ILE A 54 -22.11 6.10 20.19
C ILE A 54 -21.26 5.60 21.34
N VAL A 55 -21.29 4.30 21.57
CA VAL A 55 -20.42 3.68 22.57
C VAL A 55 -19.04 3.42 21.96
N HIS A 56 -17.99 3.89 22.64
CA HIS A 56 -16.60 3.67 22.21
C HIS A 56 -16.27 4.20 20.80
N GLY A 57 -16.76 5.37 20.43
CA GLY A 57 -16.46 6.02 19.13
C GLY A 57 -14.96 6.18 18.80
N GLY A 58 -14.08 6.05 19.84
CA GLY A 58 -12.64 6.03 19.66
C GLY A 58 -12.12 4.90 18.75
N PHE A 59 -12.75 3.73 18.74
CA PHE A 59 -12.40 2.64 17.84
C PHE A 59 -12.69 2.97 16.38
N LEU A 60 -13.82 3.64 16.12
CA LEU A 60 -14.16 4.10 14.78
C LEU A 60 -13.17 5.15 14.27
N LEU A 61 -12.83 6.12 15.12
CA LEU A 61 -11.85 7.14 14.78
C LEU A 61 -10.46 6.52 14.52
N ALA A 62 -10.04 5.56 15.35
CA ALA A 62 -8.78 4.84 15.16
C ALA A 62 -8.76 4.04 13.83
N ALA A 63 -9.88 3.41 13.45
CA ALA A 63 -10.02 2.72 12.17
C ALA A 63 -9.86 3.69 10.99
N TRP A 64 -10.51 4.85 11.03
CA TRP A 64 -10.42 5.86 9.98
C TRP A 64 -9.00 6.43 9.84
N ILE A 65 -8.36 6.75 10.96
CA ILE A 65 -6.97 7.22 10.97
C ILE A 65 -6.05 6.14 10.39
N GLY A 66 -6.22 4.88 10.79
CA GLY A 66 -5.46 3.75 10.27
C GLY A 66 -5.56 3.63 8.75
N TRP A 67 -6.76 3.67 8.20
CA TRP A 67 -6.99 3.59 6.75
C TRP A 67 -6.49 4.83 6.00
N ALA A 68 -6.64 6.04 6.56
CA ALA A 68 -6.13 7.26 5.96
C ALA A 68 -4.59 7.24 5.87
N ILE A 69 -3.91 6.83 6.95
CA ILE A 69 -2.45 6.72 6.96
C ILE A 69 -1.99 5.59 6.04
N SER A 70 -2.68 4.43 6.03
CA SER A 70 -2.40 3.32 5.11
C SER A 70 -2.45 3.78 3.65
N SER A 71 -3.53 4.46 3.25
CA SER A 71 -3.68 5.00 1.89
C SER A 71 -2.57 5.98 1.54
N THR A 72 -2.21 6.87 2.47
CA THR A 72 -1.13 7.84 2.28
C THR A 72 0.23 7.14 2.13
N ALA A 73 0.52 6.13 2.95
CA ALA A 73 1.77 5.37 2.86
C ALA A 73 1.91 4.68 1.48
N VAL A 74 0.84 4.08 0.96
CA VAL A 74 0.83 3.45 -0.36
C VAL A 74 1.04 4.49 -1.47
N LEU A 75 0.39 5.67 -1.40
CA LEU A 75 0.60 6.74 -2.37
C LEU A 75 2.06 7.25 -2.37
N VAL A 76 2.66 7.41 -1.19
CA VAL A 76 4.06 7.81 -1.06
C VAL A 76 5.00 6.73 -1.60
N SER A 77 4.72 5.46 -1.33
CA SER A 77 5.45 4.31 -1.87
C SER A 77 5.43 4.31 -3.41
N PHE A 78 4.26 4.49 -4.00
CA PHE A 78 4.10 4.57 -5.46
C PHE A 78 4.91 5.74 -6.06
N PHE A 79 4.83 6.92 -5.44
CA PHE A 79 5.59 8.09 -5.89
C PHE A 79 7.11 7.87 -5.80
N THR A 80 7.57 7.24 -4.71
CA THR A 80 8.99 6.91 -4.50
C THR A 80 9.48 5.93 -5.57
N SER A 81 8.69 4.92 -5.90
CA SER A 81 8.98 3.95 -6.95
C SER A 81 9.10 4.62 -8.34
N GLN A 82 8.21 5.57 -8.66
CA GLN A 82 8.31 6.33 -9.91
C GLN A 82 9.59 7.18 -9.98
N LEU A 83 10.01 7.78 -8.87
CA LEU A 83 11.27 8.54 -8.82
C LEU A 83 12.48 7.64 -9.05
N ALA A 84 12.50 6.43 -8.49
CA ALA A 84 13.54 5.44 -8.70
C ALA A 84 13.65 5.06 -10.19
N GLN A 85 12.52 4.75 -10.84
CA GLN A 85 12.47 4.42 -12.26
C GLN A 85 12.99 5.56 -13.14
N ARG A 86 12.58 6.80 -12.88
CA ARG A 86 13.08 7.97 -13.63
C ARG A 86 14.58 8.16 -13.48
N LYS A 87 15.16 7.89 -12.30
CA LYS A 87 16.61 7.93 -12.10
C LYS A 87 17.32 6.83 -12.89
N ALA A 88 16.79 5.61 -12.87
CA ALA A 88 17.33 4.48 -13.62
C ALA A 88 17.37 4.77 -15.13
N ILE A 89 16.29 5.32 -15.70
CA ILE A 89 16.23 5.73 -17.11
C ILE A 89 17.30 6.77 -17.43
N LYS A 90 17.46 7.80 -16.61
CA LYS A 90 18.48 8.84 -16.82
C LYS A 90 19.91 8.32 -16.74
N GLN A 91 20.16 7.26 -15.96
CA GLN A 91 21.49 6.61 -15.90
C GLN A 91 21.74 5.76 -17.15
N LEU A 92 20.70 5.10 -17.67
CA LEU A 92 20.74 4.39 -18.95
C LEU A 92 21.18 5.33 -20.10
N ASP A 93 20.51 6.50 -20.20
CA ASP A 93 20.80 7.50 -21.23
C ASP A 93 22.22 8.07 -21.15
N ARG A 94 22.84 8.04 -19.97
CA ARG A 94 24.23 8.50 -19.76
C ARG A 94 25.30 7.44 -19.94
N GLY A 95 24.94 6.22 -20.34
CA GLY A 95 25.86 5.12 -20.57
C GLY A 95 26.58 4.60 -19.30
N ARG A 96 26.10 4.93 -18.12
CA ARG A 96 26.69 4.54 -16.81
C ARG A 96 26.03 3.30 -16.22
N LEU A 97 25.64 2.35 -17.06
CA LEU A 97 25.11 1.07 -16.61
C LEU A 97 26.20 0.28 -15.88
N GLY A 98 26.01 0.06 -14.59
CA GLY A 98 26.77 -0.90 -13.79
C GLY A 98 27.69 -0.32 -12.70
N MET A 99 27.83 0.99 -12.56
CA MET A 99 28.75 1.56 -11.56
C MET A 99 28.13 1.84 -10.18
N GLU A 100 26.82 1.98 -10.08
CA GLU A 100 26.15 2.15 -8.80
C GLU A 100 24.83 1.36 -8.82
N ARG A 101 24.50 0.68 -7.72
CA ARG A 101 23.16 0.14 -7.51
C ARG A 101 22.22 1.30 -7.12
N PRO A 102 21.53 1.95 -8.06
CA PRO A 102 20.79 3.17 -7.78
C PRO A 102 19.52 2.94 -6.98
N CYS A 103 19.10 1.68 -6.85
CA CYS A 103 17.78 1.31 -6.32
C CYS A 103 17.76 0.89 -4.85
N GLY A 104 18.87 0.48 -4.25
CA GLY A 104 18.84 -0.18 -2.94
C GLY A 104 18.18 0.63 -1.80
N PHE A 105 18.34 1.95 -1.78
CA PHE A 105 17.73 2.80 -0.77
C PHE A 105 16.23 3.04 -1.04
N TYR A 106 15.86 3.29 -2.28
CA TYR A 106 14.46 3.51 -2.67
C TYR A 106 13.65 2.22 -2.57
N ASP A 107 14.24 1.08 -2.89
CA ASP A 107 13.60 -0.24 -2.77
C ASP A 107 13.29 -0.55 -1.29
N LEU A 108 14.22 -0.25 -0.39
CA LEU A 108 14.02 -0.45 1.04
C LEU A 108 12.90 0.46 1.58
N ILE A 109 12.86 1.73 1.18
CA ILE A 109 11.79 2.67 1.57
C ILE A 109 10.44 2.18 1.04
N THR A 110 10.37 1.77 -0.22
CA THR A 110 9.14 1.28 -0.83
C THR A 110 8.64 0.02 -0.12
N ALA A 111 9.52 -0.95 0.15
CA ALA A 111 9.17 -2.16 0.89
C ALA A 111 8.68 -1.84 2.32
N PHE A 112 9.33 -0.92 3.01
CA PHE A 112 8.94 -0.50 4.35
C PHE A 112 7.57 0.21 4.34
N LEU A 113 7.33 1.12 3.39
CA LEU A 113 6.05 1.82 3.26
C LEU A 113 4.90 0.86 2.92
N ASN A 114 5.14 -0.13 2.07
CA ASN A 114 4.15 -1.14 1.72
C ASN A 114 3.80 -2.03 2.92
N LEU A 115 4.81 -2.44 3.70
CA LEU A 115 4.59 -3.20 4.93
C LEU A 115 3.81 -2.37 5.96
N CYS A 116 4.18 -1.12 6.17
CA CYS A 116 3.46 -0.21 7.06
C CYS A 116 2.02 0.01 6.59
N GLY A 117 1.81 0.20 5.29
CA GLY A 117 0.47 0.32 4.70
C GLY A 117 -0.41 -0.89 4.99
N LEU A 118 0.13 -2.10 4.79
CA LEU A 118 -0.57 -3.35 5.09
C LEU A 118 -0.93 -3.47 6.58
N VAL A 119 0.03 -3.23 7.46
CA VAL A 119 -0.18 -3.32 8.92
C VAL A 119 -1.24 -2.33 9.39
N LEU A 120 -1.17 -1.08 8.91
CA LEU A 120 -2.16 -0.04 9.25
C LEU A 120 -3.54 -0.35 8.68
N PHE A 121 -3.62 -0.95 7.48
CA PHE A 121 -4.88 -1.40 6.92
C PHE A 121 -5.53 -2.47 7.81
N VAL A 122 -4.78 -3.51 8.18
CA VAL A 122 -5.26 -4.59 9.07
C VAL A 122 -5.64 -4.05 10.44
N PHE A 123 -4.85 -3.13 10.99
CA PHE A 123 -5.17 -2.45 12.24
C PHE A 123 -6.52 -1.72 12.16
N GLY A 124 -6.75 -0.94 11.10
CA GLY A 124 -8.03 -0.25 10.88
C GLY A 124 -9.20 -1.23 10.78
N LEU A 125 -9.01 -2.38 10.13
CA LEU A 125 -10.00 -3.45 10.03
C LEU A 125 -10.37 -4.01 11.42
N VAL A 126 -9.37 -4.33 12.25
CA VAL A 126 -9.57 -4.84 13.60
C VAL A 126 -10.32 -3.83 14.46
N MET A 127 -9.94 -2.54 14.41
CA MET A 127 -10.61 -1.48 15.15
C MET A 127 -12.06 -1.30 14.71
N MET A 128 -12.36 -1.42 13.41
CA MET A 128 -13.72 -1.37 12.91
C MET A 128 -14.56 -2.56 13.38
N ILE A 129 -14.00 -3.76 13.38
CA ILE A 129 -14.68 -4.96 13.90
C ILE A 129 -14.96 -4.81 15.40
N CYS A 130 -14.02 -4.31 16.18
CA CYS A 130 -14.22 -4.03 17.60
C CYS A 130 -15.36 -3.01 17.80
N PHE A 131 -15.36 -1.92 17.05
CA PHE A 131 -16.43 -0.91 17.09
C PHE A 131 -17.80 -1.54 16.82
N LEU A 132 -17.93 -2.34 15.75
CA LEU A 132 -19.18 -3.02 15.41
C LEU A 132 -19.62 -3.98 16.51
N ASN A 133 -18.71 -4.78 17.06
CA ASN A 133 -19.03 -5.73 18.13
C ASN A 133 -19.58 -5.02 19.38
N PHE A 134 -19.03 -3.88 19.77
CA PHE A 134 -19.51 -3.13 20.93
C PHE A 134 -20.87 -2.48 20.66
N ASN A 135 -21.10 -1.94 19.47
CA ASN A 135 -22.33 -1.23 19.17
C ASN A 135 -23.49 -2.15 18.73
N LEU A 136 -23.20 -3.34 18.12
CA LEU A 136 -24.25 -4.29 17.75
C LEU A 136 -24.71 -5.17 18.91
N LYS A 137 -23.89 -5.40 19.94
CA LYS A 137 -24.27 -6.18 21.13
C LYS A 137 -25.18 -5.43 22.10
N ILE A 138 -25.30 -4.13 21.96
CA ILE A 138 -26.12 -3.27 22.85
C ILE A 138 -27.57 -3.18 22.33
N LYS A 139 -27.83 -3.68 21.13
CA LYS A 139 -29.17 -3.87 20.59
C LYS A 139 -29.69 -5.25 20.91
#